data_c16c8c095d360515211b10ceeca8072e
#
_entry.id   c16c8c095d360515211b10ceeca8072e
#
_cell.length_a   1.000
_cell.length_b   1.000
_cell.length_c   1.000
_cell.angle_alpha   90.00
_cell.angle_beta   90.00
_cell.angle_gamma   90.00
#
_symmetry.space_group_name_H-M   'P 1'
#
loop_
_entity.id
_entity.type
_entity.pdbx_description
1 polymer ?
#
loop_
_entity_poly.entity_id
_entity_poly.type
_entity_poly.pdbx_seq_one_letter_code
_entity_poly.pdbx_strand_id
1 'polypeptide(L)'
;MTSEGIQFDVVVIGAGINGAGIARDAAMRGLKVLLLDKGDIGGGTSSWSTRLIHGGLRYLEHGEFRLVRESLRERECLMTIAPHLVRPLPILVPIYKQARRGRWTVRVGMIAYDALSFDKTLPHHRMLSRTETLQHAPELNREGLLGAAVYFDAQVEFAERLMVENALSALAHGATVATYAHFDKLNVEAGEVCSVQFTREARGSSPTVREGSGGESARTRIVINAAGPWVDQVLSEGAGNSPRLIGGTKGSHIIVAPFVGAPETAVYVEAEADRRPFFVIPWNRNYLIGTTDIRYDGDLDNVRIATEEIDYLLRETNRAIPKAQLTREHILYTYSGIRPLPFTADKDEQSITRKHFIRRHPQIVNLFSIVGGKLTTYRSLAEQTVNLVMKQLQLTGDRGRLARNARHSIECATARVPLPGADTPDFGVFCEDFKKRSALPVATNDRLLRIYGTRASLVLDLVDEDRSLAAAFDSETGAIAAEVIFAFKHELAETLSDCLLRRTMVGLNSTCGLEAVEAAACIAQKHVGWSQERAIHEVAAFRDDVSYRFK
;
A
#
# COMPACT_ATOMS: atom_id res chain seq x y z
N MET A 1 37.48 8.69 19.22
CA MET A 1 37.39 8.77 17.75
C MET A 1 35.95 9.10 17.45
N THR A 2 35.64 10.35 17.10
CA THR A 2 34.28 10.75 16.68
C THR A 2 34.00 10.08 15.35
N SER A 3 33.06 9.11 15.35
CA SER A 3 32.59 8.49 14.10
C SER A 3 32.00 9.60 13.24
N GLU A 4 32.70 10.00 12.18
CA GLU A 4 32.09 10.78 11.11
C GLU A 4 30.95 9.94 10.53
N GLY A 5 29.74 10.17 11.04
CA GLY A 5 28.53 9.44 10.61
C GLY A 5 28.32 9.65 9.10
N ILE A 6 27.81 8.62 8.43
CA ILE A 6 27.48 8.66 7.01
C ILE A 6 26.55 9.85 6.74
N GLN A 7 26.95 10.71 5.81
CA GLN A 7 26.15 11.89 5.43
C GLN A 7 25.19 11.53 4.29
N PHE A 8 23.90 11.79 4.51
CA PHE A 8 22.83 11.67 3.53
C PHE A 8 22.39 13.04 3.00
N ASP A 9 21.92 13.10 1.78
CA ASP A 9 21.28 14.30 1.24
C ASP A 9 19.86 14.42 1.81
N VAL A 10 19.17 13.28 1.97
CA VAL A 10 17.79 13.20 2.45
C VAL A 10 17.61 11.99 3.39
N VAL A 11 16.98 12.24 4.53
CA VAL A 11 16.42 11.19 5.38
C VAL A 11 14.90 11.22 5.24
N VAL A 12 14.30 10.07 4.91
CA VAL A 12 12.85 9.87 4.80
C VAL A 12 12.39 8.99 5.96
N ILE A 13 11.48 9.49 6.80
CA ILE A 13 10.93 8.78 7.96
C ILE A 13 9.57 8.21 7.58
N GLY A 14 9.44 6.88 7.60
CA GLY A 14 8.25 6.12 7.21
C GLY A 14 8.37 5.47 5.82
N ALA A 15 8.38 4.14 5.76
CA ALA A 15 8.44 3.33 4.54
C ALA A 15 7.05 2.86 4.06
N GLY A 16 5.99 3.63 4.34
CA GLY A 16 4.71 3.50 3.65
C GLY A 16 4.82 3.92 2.18
N ILE A 17 3.72 3.87 1.44
CA ILE A 17 3.73 4.13 -0.01
C ILE A 17 4.31 5.49 -0.39
N ASN A 18 4.05 6.54 0.41
CA ASN A 18 4.60 7.87 0.13
C ASN A 18 6.11 7.91 0.35
N GLY A 19 6.61 7.39 1.49
CA GLY A 19 8.04 7.42 1.80
C GLY A 19 8.86 6.53 0.88
N ALA A 20 8.38 5.31 0.58
CA ALA A 20 9.04 4.41 -0.38
C ALA A 20 9.10 5.05 -1.79
N GLY A 21 8.02 5.71 -2.24
CA GLY A 21 8.00 6.43 -3.50
C GLY A 21 8.95 7.63 -3.53
N ILE A 22 9.03 8.41 -2.44
CA ILE A 22 9.96 9.54 -2.30
C ILE A 22 11.41 9.05 -2.33
N ALA A 23 11.71 7.98 -1.57
CA ALA A 23 13.04 7.39 -1.54
C ALA A 23 13.47 6.89 -2.92
N ARG A 24 12.57 6.23 -3.67
CA ARG A 24 12.79 5.80 -5.05
C ARG A 24 13.12 6.98 -5.96
N ASP A 25 12.28 8.01 -6.02
CA ASP A 25 12.50 9.14 -6.91
C ASP A 25 13.79 9.92 -6.56
N ALA A 26 14.05 10.13 -5.27
CA ALA A 26 15.25 10.80 -4.79
C ALA A 26 16.53 10.02 -5.15
N ALA A 27 16.55 8.70 -4.94
CA ALA A 27 17.67 7.84 -5.27
C ALA A 27 17.91 7.77 -6.80
N MET A 28 16.85 7.65 -7.59
CA MET A 28 16.94 7.67 -9.06
C MET A 28 17.52 9.00 -9.60
N ARG A 29 17.35 10.11 -8.86
CA ARG A 29 17.98 11.39 -9.20
C ARG A 29 19.39 11.56 -8.61
N GLY A 30 19.97 10.49 -8.04
CA GLY A 30 21.35 10.45 -7.56
C GLY A 30 21.58 11.05 -6.18
N LEU A 31 20.51 11.27 -5.39
CA LEU A 31 20.65 11.70 -4.01
C LEU A 31 21.04 10.52 -3.12
N LYS A 32 21.84 10.76 -2.09
CA LYS A 32 22.09 9.80 -1.01
C LYS A 32 20.90 9.83 -0.05
N VAL A 33 20.11 8.75 -0.07
CA VAL A 33 18.85 8.64 0.69
C VAL A 33 18.98 7.60 1.80
N LEU A 34 18.48 7.94 3.00
CA LEU A 34 18.17 6.98 4.05
C LEU A 34 16.65 6.93 4.22
N LEU A 35 16.07 5.77 4.04
CA LEU A 35 14.67 5.47 4.34
C LEU A 35 14.59 4.71 5.65
N LEU A 36 13.92 5.28 6.64
CA LEU A 36 13.71 4.69 7.98
C LEU A 36 12.27 4.28 8.17
N ASP A 37 12.02 3.13 8.81
CA ASP A 37 10.70 2.77 9.34
C ASP A 37 10.83 2.06 10.70
N LYS A 38 9.93 2.38 11.63
CA LYS A 38 9.87 1.73 12.96
C LYS A 38 9.49 0.25 12.89
N GLY A 39 8.90 -0.18 11.78
CA GLY A 39 8.54 -1.57 11.49
C GLY A 39 9.05 -1.98 10.12
N ASP A 40 8.32 -2.86 9.46
CA ASP A 40 8.61 -3.29 8.09
C ASP A 40 8.02 -2.33 7.05
N ILE A 41 8.54 -2.41 5.82
CA ILE A 41 8.05 -1.69 4.65
C ILE A 41 6.54 -1.92 4.48
N GLY A 42 5.76 -0.83 4.53
CA GLY A 42 4.33 -0.89 4.33
C GLY A 42 3.53 -1.42 5.54
N GLY A 43 4.11 -1.56 6.72
CA GLY A 43 3.43 -2.07 7.91
C GLY A 43 2.23 -1.25 8.40
N GLY A 44 2.11 0.02 7.98
CA GLY A 44 1.03 0.94 8.37
C GLY A 44 -0.15 0.98 7.40
N THR A 45 -0.79 2.13 7.30
CA THR A 45 -2.05 2.40 6.54
C THR A 45 -2.05 1.89 5.10
N SER A 46 -0.90 1.85 4.46
CA SER A 46 -0.77 1.47 3.04
C SER A 46 -1.26 0.05 2.76
N SER A 47 -1.07 -0.89 3.67
CA SER A 47 -1.54 -2.28 3.59
C SER A 47 -3.03 -2.43 3.93
N TRP A 48 -3.61 -1.47 4.63
CA TRP A 48 -4.98 -1.51 5.14
C TRP A 48 -5.97 -0.69 4.32
N SER A 49 -5.73 -0.60 3.01
CA SER A 49 -6.56 0.16 2.05
C SER A 49 -7.62 -0.72 1.39
N THR A 50 -8.56 -0.08 0.65
CA THR A 50 -9.52 -0.78 -0.23
C THR A 50 -8.85 -1.37 -1.49
N ARG A 51 -7.53 -1.22 -1.65
CA ARG A 51 -6.72 -1.77 -2.75
C ARG A 51 -7.12 -1.27 -4.14
N LEU A 52 -7.77 -0.11 -4.21
CA LEU A 52 -8.17 0.52 -5.47
C LEU A 52 -7.14 1.56 -5.91
N ILE A 53 -6.81 1.50 -7.19
CA ILE A 53 -6.06 2.52 -7.93
C ILE A 53 -7.07 3.22 -8.82
N HIS A 54 -7.63 4.34 -8.33
CA HIS A 54 -8.83 4.91 -8.91
C HIS A 54 -8.84 6.44 -8.94
N GLY A 55 -9.57 7.00 -9.90
CA GLY A 55 -9.75 8.45 -10.02
C GLY A 55 -10.59 9.04 -8.89
N GLY A 56 -11.49 8.25 -8.29
CA GLY A 56 -12.38 8.70 -7.23
C GLY A 56 -13.57 9.50 -7.77
N LEU A 57 -14.51 8.81 -8.39
CA LEU A 57 -15.72 9.39 -8.99
C LEU A 57 -16.45 10.38 -8.05
N ARG A 58 -16.48 10.09 -6.75
CA ARG A 58 -17.10 10.95 -5.74
C ARG A 58 -16.49 12.36 -5.64
N TYR A 59 -15.20 12.52 -5.95
CA TYR A 59 -14.55 13.83 -5.88
C TYR A 59 -15.06 14.82 -6.93
N LEU A 60 -15.69 14.33 -8.01
CA LEU A 60 -16.36 15.20 -8.98
C LEU A 60 -17.50 16.00 -8.34
N GLU A 61 -18.21 15.41 -7.37
CA GLU A 61 -19.30 16.08 -6.65
C GLU A 61 -18.81 17.24 -5.78
N HIS A 62 -17.55 17.16 -5.33
CA HIS A 62 -16.91 18.21 -4.55
C HIS A 62 -16.13 19.22 -5.42
N GLY A 63 -16.22 19.10 -6.76
CA GLY A 63 -15.52 20.00 -7.71
C GLY A 63 -13.99 19.78 -7.74
N GLU A 64 -13.47 18.68 -7.21
CA GLU A 64 -12.03 18.38 -7.17
C GLU A 64 -11.51 17.81 -8.50
N PHE A 65 -11.85 18.45 -9.63
CA PHE A 65 -11.51 17.98 -10.99
C PHE A 65 -10.01 17.74 -11.20
N ARG A 66 -9.16 18.60 -10.61
CA ARG A 66 -7.69 18.46 -10.70
C ARG A 66 -7.22 17.17 -10.02
N LEU A 67 -7.77 16.85 -8.83
CA LEU A 67 -7.44 15.64 -8.11
C LEU A 67 -7.90 14.38 -8.86
N VAL A 68 -9.08 14.43 -9.48
CA VAL A 68 -9.60 13.35 -10.32
C VAL A 68 -8.68 13.14 -11.53
N ARG A 69 -8.32 14.21 -12.26
CA ARG A 69 -7.42 14.12 -13.43
C ARG A 69 -6.05 13.59 -13.05
N GLU A 70 -5.44 14.08 -11.97
CA GLU A 70 -4.18 13.56 -11.44
C GLU A 70 -4.29 12.05 -11.12
N SER A 71 -5.33 11.64 -10.39
CA SER A 71 -5.53 10.24 -10.03
C SER A 71 -5.72 9.33 -11.24
N LEU A 72 -6.44 9.78 -12.26
CA LEU A 72 -6.66 9.03 -13.50
C LEU A 72 -5.36 8.86 -14.30
N ARG A 73 -4.56 9.91 -14.39
CA ARG A 73 -3.24 9.86 -15.04
C ARG A 73 -2.28 8.93 -14.29
N GLU A 74 -2.24 9.02 -12.96
CA GLU A 74 -1.40 8.14 -12.14
C GLU A 74 -1.85 6.68 -12.21
N ARG A 75 -3.14 6.40 -12.34
CA ARG A 75 -3.66 5.05 -12.59
C ARG A 75 -3.07 4.46 -13.86
N GLU A 76 -3.12 5.19 -15.00
CA GLU A 76 -2.52 4.73 -16.27
C GLU A 76 -1.02 4.50 -16.13
N CYS A 77 -0.33 5.43 -15.46
CA CYS A 77 1.09 5.30 -15.18
C CYS A 77 1.39 4.01 -14.39
N LEU A 78 0.65 3.75 -13.32
CA LEU A 78 0.86 2.56 -12.48
C LEU A 78 0.55 1.25 -13.21
N MET A 79 -0.46 1.21 -14.06
CA MET A 79 -0.74 0.05 -14.91
C MET A 79 0.41 -0.22 -15.91
N THR A 80 1.13 0.83 -16.32
CA THR A 80 2.28 0.71 -17.23
C THR A 80 3.54 0.28 -16.50
N ILE A 81 3.87 0.91 -15.36
CA ILE A 81 5.13 0.64 -14.65
C ILE A 81 5.06 -0.56 -13.70
N ALA A 82 3.86 -1.09 -13.42
CA ALA A 82 3.63 -2.22 -12.52
C ALA A 82 2.47 -3.12 -12.99
N PRO A 83 2.47 -3.64 -14.24
CA PRO A 83 1.34 -4.39 -14.83
C PRO A 83 1.04 -5.69 -14.09
N HIS A 84 2.00 -6.28 -13.40
CA HIS A 84 1.80 -7.47 -12.55
C HIS A 84 1.01 -7.17 -11.28
N LEU A 85 1.13 -5.95 -10.71
CA LEU A 85 0.48 -5.55 -9.47
C LEU A 85 -0.81 -4.77 -9.69
N VAL A 86 -0.86 -3.90 -10.70
CA VAL A 86 -1.97 -2.99 -10.95
C VAL A 86 -2.72 -3.40 -12.20
N ARG A 87 -3.95 -3.87 -12.02
CA ARG A 87 -4.76 -4.47 -13.10
C ARG A 87 -6.08 -3.74 -13.27
N PRO A 88 -6.62 -3.70 -14.50
CA PRO A 88 -7.96 -3.18 -14.75
C PRO A 88 -9.02 -3.85 -13.88
N LEU A 89 -9.94 -3.06 -13.32
CA LEU A 89 -11.06 -3.52 -12.53
C LEU A 89 -12.35 -2.88 -13.05
N PRO A 90 -13.30 -3.66 -13.60
CA PRO A 90 -14.63 -3.16 -13.88
C PRO A 90 -15.40 -2.93 -12.58
N ILE A 91 -16.08 -1.78 -12.48
CA ILE A 91 -16.90 -1.40 -11.32
C ILE A 91 -18.32 -1.16 -11.77
N LEU A 92 -19.25 -1.91 -11.22
CA LEU A 92 -20.68 -1.78 -11.41
C LEU A 92 -21.25 -0.80 -10.39
N VAL A 93 -21.98 0.21 -10.85
CA VAL A 93 -22.67 1.22 -10.03
C VAL A 93 -24.17 1.04 -10.24
N PRO A 94 -24.88 0.28 -9.41
CA PRO A 94 -26.34 0.11 -9.51
C PRO A 94 -27.05 1.44 -9.28
N ILE A 95 -28.10 1.70 -10.05
CA ILE A 95 -28.91 2.92 -10.00
C ILE A 95 -30.32 2.54 -9.53
N TYR A 96 -30.70 3.04 -8.37
CA TYR A 96 -32.00 2.79 -7.77
C TYR A 96 -32.89 4.04 -7.83
N LYS A 97 -34.23 3.84 -7.86
CA LYS A 97 -35.22 4.93 -7.90
C LYS A 97 -35.09 5.88 -6.71
N GLN A 98 -34.80 5.33 -5.52
CA GLN A 98 -34.67 6.05 -4.26
C GLN A 98 -33.23 6.55 -3.98
N ALA A 99 -32.27 6.25 -4.86
CA ALA A 99 -30.90 6.72 -4.70
C ALA A 99 -30.80 8.25 -4.82
N ARG A 100 -29.86 8.86 -4.10
CA ARG A 100 -29.59 10.30 -4.19
C ARG A 100 -29.23 10.74 -5.62
N ARG A 101 -28.58 9.84 -6.37
CA ARG A 101 -28.11 10.10 -7.75
C ARG A 101 -28.98 9.34 -8.74
N GLY A 102 -29.83 10.08 -9.44
CA GLY A 102 -30.64 9.55 -10.54
C GLY A 102 -29.77 9.16 -11.75
N ARG A 103 -30.38 8.42 -12.70
CA ARG A 103 -29.72 7.89 -13.91
C ARG A 103 -28.98 8.95 -14.72
N TRP A 104 -29.55 10.14 -14.83
CA TRP A 104 -28.96 11.26 -15.59
C TRP A 104 -27.72 11.83 -14.89
N THR A 105 -27.77 12.01 -13.56
CA THR A 105 -26.64 12.48 -12.76
C THR A 105 -25.45 11.52 -12.87
N VAL A 106 -25.72 10.21 -12.74
CA VAL A 106 -24.70 9.18 -12.91
C VAL A 106 -24.11 9.23 -14.32
N ARG A 107 -24.95 9.32 -15.37
CA ARG A 107 -24.48 9.39 -16.75
C ARG A 107 -23.59 10.61 -17.02
N VAL A 108 -23.99 11.79 -16.57
CA VAL A 108 -23.17 13.01 -16.69
C VAL A 108 -21.85 12.86 -15.94
N GLY A 109 -21.87 12.30 -14.73
CA GLY A 109 -20.67 12.01 -13.97
C GLY A 109 -19.72 11.04 -14.69
N MET A 110 -20.25 9.99 -15.34
CA MET A 110 -19.44 9.04 -16.11
C MET A 110 -18.84 9.67 -17.37
N ILE A 111 -19.59 10.52 -18.08
CA ILE A 111 -19.07 11.28 -19.24
C ILE A 111 -17.93 12.21 -18.79
N ALA A 112 -18.11 12.93 -17.69
CA ALA A 112 -17.06 13.80 -17.14
C ALA A 112 -15.82 13.01 -16.72
N TYR A 113 -16.01 11.81 -16.13
CA TYR A 113 -14.92 10.93 -15.74
C TYR A 113 -14.13 10.41 -16.94
N ASP A 114 -14.81 10.02 -18.03
CA ASP A 114 -14.18 9.62 -19.28
C ASP A 114 -13.44 10.80 -19.94
N ALA A 115 -14.04 11.99 -19.95
CA ALA A 115 -13.41 13.20 -20.48
C ALA A 115 -12.13 13.57 -19.70
N LEU A 116 -12.12 13.39 -18.38
CA LEU A 116 -10.94 13.63 -17.55
C LEU A 116 -9.87 12.53 -17.70
N SER A 117 -10.21 11.39 -18.31
CA SER A 117 -9.29 10.30 -18.62
C SER A 117 -9.13 10.07 -20.14
N PHE A 118 -9.10 11.14 -20.93
CA PHE A 118 -9.02 11.07 -22.40
C PHE A 118 -7.81 10.29 -22.93
N ASP A 119 -6.76 10.19 -22.15
CA ASP A 119 -5.52 9.47 -22.44
C ASP A 119 -5.45 8.04 -21.87
N LYS A 120 -6.60 7.50 -21.41
CA LYS A 120 -6.66 6.14 -20.82
C LYS A 120 -6.60 5.04 -21.89
N THR A 121 -6.03 3.91 -21.48
CA THR A 121 -6.07 2.63 -22.22
C THR A 121 -7.31 1.80 -21.91
N LEU A 122 -8.00 2.11 -20.81
CA LEU A 122 -9.18 1.39 -20.34
C LEU A 122 -10.44 1.75 -21.16
N PRO A 123 -11.41 0.82 -21.27
CA PRO A 123 -12.67 1.09 -21.97
C PRO A 123 -13.46 2.27 -21.39
N HIS A 124 -14.30 2.87 -22.22
CA HIS A 124 -15.27 3.87 -21.78
C HIS A 124 -16.39 3.25 -20.95
N HIS A 125 -17.06 4.08 -20.14
CA HIS A 125 -18.20 3.63 -19.36
C HIS A 125 -19.35 3.15 -20.27
N ARG A 126 -20.19 2.27 -19.70
CA ARG A 126 -21.43 1.82 -20.33
C ARG A 126 -22.59 2.01 -19.35
N MET A 127 -23.72 2.49 -19.89
CA MET A 127 -24.97 2.54 -19.13
C MET A 127 -25.78 1.28 -19.46
N LEU A 128 -26.11 0.50 -18.46
CA LEU A 128 -26.87 -0.74 -18.58
C LEU A 128 -28.35 -0.51 -18.27
N SER A 129 -29.20 -1.21 -19.01
CA SER A 129 -30.61 -1.39 -18.67
C SER A 129 -30.73 -2.26 -17.39
N ARG A 130 -31.96 -2.31 -16.82
CA ARG A 130 -32.24 -3.21 -15.68
C ARG A 130 -31.96 -4.67 -16.03
N THR A 131 -32.33 -5.12 -17.21
CA THR A 131 -32.12 -6.49 -17.67
C THR A 131 -30.63 -6.83 -17.80
N GLU A 132 -29.86 -5.97 -18.49
CA GLU A 132 -28.40 -6.14 -18.60
C GLU A 132 -27.71 -6.10 -17.22
N THR A 133 -28.15 -5.22 -16.32
CA THR A 133 -27.62 -5.16 -14.95
C THR A 133 -27.79 -6.48 -14.22
N LEU A 134 -28.97 -7.09 -14.32
CA LEU A 134 -29.27 -8.39 -13.70
C LEU A 134 -28.59 -9.58 -14.40
N GLN A 135 -28.10 -9.42 -15.63
CA GLN A 135 -27.22 -10.40 -16.27
C GLN A 135 -25.80 -10.35 -15.69
N HIS A 136 -25.30 -9.14 -15.41
CA HIS A 136 -23.97 -8.96 -14.81
C HIS A 136 -23.93 -9.25 -13.30
N ALA A 137 -25.01 -8.97 -12.59
CA ALA A 137 -25.13 -9.19 -11.14
C ALA A 137 -26.56 -9.65 -10.80
N PRO A 138 -26.85 -10.95 -10.97
CA PRO A 138 -28.22 -11.51 -10.91
C PRO A 138 -28.92 -11.33 -9.58
N GLU A 139 -28.14 -11.26 -8.50
CA GLU A 139 -28.64 -11.26 -7.12
C GLU A 139 -28.65 -9.87 -6.46
N LEU A 140 -28.41 -8.82 -7.25
CA LEU A 140 -28.66 -7.46 -6.77
C LEU A 140 -30.13 -7.28 -6.39
N ASN A 141 -30.35 -6.48 -5.35
CA ASN A 141 -31.69 -6.10 -4.95
C ASN A 141 -32.47 -5.53 -6.17
N ARG A 142 -33.61 -6.15 -6.47
CA ARG A 142 -34.44 -5.81 -7.63
C ARG A 142 -35.40 -4.67 -7.35
N GLU A 143 -35.66 -4.35 -6.08
CA GLU A 143 -36.61 -3.32 -5.71
C GLU A 143 -36.06 -1.92 -6.08
N GLY A 144 -36.82 -1.21 -6.91
CA GLY A 144 -36.44 0.10 -7.38
C GLY A 144 -35.23 0.16 -8.33
N LEU A 145 -34.67 -0.98 -8.74
CA LEU A 145 -33.51 -1.02 -9.65
C LEU A 145 -33.91 -0.50 -11.04
N LEU A 146 -33.25 0.55 -11.53
CA LEU A 146 -33.46 1.18 -12.84
C LEU A 146 -32.43 0.72 -13.88
N GLY A 147 -31.27 0.25 -13.47
CA GLY A 147 -30.14 -0.14 -14.30
C GLY A 147 -28.83 0.06 -13.55
N ALA A 148 -27.73 0.13 -14.28
CA ALA A 148 -26.42 0.41 -13.71
C ALA A 148 -25.54 1.23 -14.68
N ALA A 149 -24.46 1.79 -14.17
CA ALA A 149 -23.30 2.16 -14.96
C ALA A 149 -22.17 1.17 -14.70
N VAL A 150 -21.42 0.81 -15.74
CA VAL A 150 -20.12 0.11 -15.62
C VAL A 150 -19.05 1.05 -16.09
N TYR A 151 -18.02 1.23 -15.26
CA TYR A 151 -16.82 1.96 -15.61
C TYR A 151 -15.58 1.19 -15.17
N PHE A 152 -14.41 1.61 -15.63
CA PHE A 152 -13.17 0.93 -15.34
C PHE A 152 -12.24 1.81 -14.54
N ASP A 153 -11.76 1.27 -13.43
CA ASP A 153 -10.59 1.74 -12.69
C ASP A 153 -9.55 0.63 -12.62
N ALA A 154 -8.68 0.62 -11.63
CA ALA A 154 -7.73 -0.45 -11.43
C ALA A 154 -7.69 -0.91 -9.96
N GLN A 155 -7.23 -2.13 -9.76
CA GLN A 155 -6.98 -2.74 -8.46
C GLN A 155 -5.48 -3.03 -8.34
N VAL A 156 -4.93 -2.77 -7.17
CA VAL A 156 -3.68 -3.37 -6.73
C VAL A 156 -4.02 -4.49 -5.75
N GLU A 157 -4.00 -5.72 -6.23
CA GLU A 157 -4.42 -6.87 -5.42
C GLU A 157 -3.60 -6.99 -4.13
N PHE A 158 -2.30 -6.79 -4.24
CA PHE A 158 -1.34 -6.83 -3.13
C PHE A 158 -0.64 -5.48 -3.03
N ALA A 159 -1.25 -4.55 -2.29
CA ALA A 159 -0.70 -3.20 -2.11
C ALA A 159 0.69 -3.21 -1.45
N GLU A 160 0.93 -4.21 -0.60
CA GLU A 160 2.19 -4.44 0.10
C GLU A 160 3.36 -4.57 -0.88
N ARG A 161 3.15 -5.29 -1.99
CA ARG A 161 4.16 -5.48 -3.02
C ARG A 161 4.56 -4.18 -3.69
N LEU A 162 3.60 -3.26 -3.88
CA LEU A 162 3.88 -1.95 -4.48
C LEU A 162 4.88 -1.15 -3.63
N MET A 163 4.78 -1.24 -2.30
CA MET A 163 5.71 -0.57 -1.39
C MET A 163 7.08 -1.24 -1.36
N VAL A 164 7.10 -2.57 -1.27
CA VAL A 164 8.33 -3.37 -1.32
C VAL A 164 9.11 -3.09 -2.60
N GLU A 165 8.47 -3.08 -3.75
CA GLU A 165 9.13 -2.82 -5.02
C GLU A 165 9.63 -1.39 -5.17
N ASN A 166 8.93 -0.38 -4.61
CA ASN A 166 9.47 0.98 -4.55
C ASN A 166 10.72 1.06 -3.67
N ALA A 167 10.75 0.38 -2.51
CA ALA A 167 11.91 0.34 -1.63
C ALA A 167 13.08 -0.42 -2.27
N LEU A 168 12.82 -1.55 -2.94
CA LEU A 168 13.84 -2.30 -3.69
C LEU A 168 14.41 -1.49 -4.86
N SER A 169 13.56 -0.74 -5.57
CA SER A 169 14.03 0.17 -6.62
C SER A 169 14.90 1.29 -6.03
N ALA A 170 14.52 1.87 -4.88
CA ALA A 170 15.35 2.86 -4.19
C ALA A 170 16.72 2.27 -3.82
N LEU A 171 16.75 1.07 -3.25
CA LEU A 171 17.97 0.33 -2.90
C LEU A 171 18.86 0.09 -4.12
N ALA A 172 18.29 -0.37 -5.24
CA ALA A 172 19.01 -0.59 -6.49
C ALA A 172 19.65 0.70 -7.07
N HIS A 173 19.09 1.88 -6.71
CA HIS A 173 19.65 3.19 -7.09
C HIS A 173 20.50 3.83 -5.98
N GLY A 174 20.92 3.06 -4.97
CA GLY A 174 21.89 3.49 -3.95
C GLY A 174 21.30 4.11 -2.70
N ALA A 175 19.99 4.01 -2.46
CA ALA A 175 19.41 4.34 -1.16
C ALA A 175 19.82 3.31 -0.10
N THR A 176 19.84 3.74 1.16
CA THR A 176 19.88 2.85 2.33
C THR A 176 18.46 2.71 2.86
N VAL A 177 18.01 1.47 3.11
CA VAL A 177 16.71 1.18 3.71
C VAL A 177 16.96 0.53 5.07
N ALA A 178 16.42 1.11 6.13
CA ALA A 178 16.51 0.61 7.50
C ALA A 178 15.10 0.39 8.05
N THR A 179 14.70 -0.87 8.11
CA THR A 179 13.50 -1.37 8.77
C THR A 179 13.77 -1.58 10.25
N TYR A 180 12.73 -1.61 11.08
CA TYR A 180 12.83 -1.75 12.53
C TYR A 180 13.77 -0.72 13.17
N ALA A 181 13.80 0.47 12.56
CA ALA A 181 14.59 1.63 12.96
C ALA A 181 13.64 2.70 13.50
N HIS A 182 13.49 2.73 14.81
CA HIS A 182 12.63 3.70 15.49
C HIS A 182 13.29 5.07 15.48
N PHE A 183 12.57 6.08 14.97
CA PHE A 183 12.99 7.47 15.06
C PHE A 183 12.94 7.94 16.51
N ASP A 184 14.01 8.56 17.01
CA ASP A 184 14.10 9.04 18.38
C ASP A 184 14.01 10.56 18.45
N LYS A 185 14.87 11.28 17.70
CA LYS A 185 14.86 12.74 17.69
C LYS A 185 15.62 13.39 16.52
N LEU A 186 15.40 14.68 16.32
CA LEU A 186 16.18 15.54 15.43
C LEU A 186 17.23 16.32 16.24
N ASN A 187 18.44 16.41 15.72
CA ASN A 187 19.40 17.39 16.19
C ASN A 187 19.29 18.63 15.31
N VAL A 188 18.85 19.74 15.90
CA VAL A 188 18.60 21.01 15.21
C VAL A 188 19.58 22.05 15.68
N GLU A 189 20.27 22.69 14.73
CA GLU A 189 21.19 23.79 14.98
C GLU A 189 20.80 24.97 14.08
N ALA A 190 20.72 26.16 14.63
CA ALA A 190 20.38 27.40 13.91
C ALA A 190 19.11 27.29 13.02
N GLY A 191 18.11 26.49 13.43
CA GLY A 191 16.86 26.29 12.67
C GLY A 191 16.96 25.31 11.51
N GLU A 192 18.01 24.49 11.46
CA GLU A 192 18.20 23.43 10.48
C GLU A 192 18.47 22.09 11.17
N VAL A 193 17.88 21.00 10.63
CA VAL A 193 18.24 19.64 11.06
C VAL A 193 19.64 19.34 10.55
N CYS A 194 20.53 18.91 11.44
CA CYS A 194 21.89 18.47 11.13
C CYS A 194 22.00 16.94 11.12
N SER A 195 21.24 16.25 11.98
CA SER A 195 21.19 14.79 12.01
C SER A 195 19.87 14.27 12.58
N VAL A 196 19.58 13.01 12.24
CA VAL A 196 18.48 12.21 12.77
C VAL A 196 19.06 11.13 13.66
N GLN A 197 18.53 10.99 14.88
CA GLN A 197 18.84 9.86 15.77
C GLN A 197 17.72 8.83 15.68
N PHE A 198 18.11 7.57 15.68
CA PHE A 198 17.19 6.44 15.64
C PHE A 198 17.81 5.22 16.33
N THR A 199 16.96 4.37 16.86
CA THR A 199 17.35 3.12 17.51
C THR A 199 16.91 1.94 16.64
N ARG A 200 17.83 1.06 16.31
CA ARG A 200 17.55 -0.20 15.61
C ARG A 200 17.37 -1.31 16.61
N GLU A 201 16.28 -2.07 16.49
CA GLU A 201 16.13 -3.31 17.25
C GLU A 201 17.07 -4.36 16.67
N ALA A 202 17.96 -4.90 17.51
CA ALA A 202 18.79 -6.06 17.15
C ALA A 202 17.88 -7.30 17.06
N ARG A 203 17.49 -7.69 15.84
CA ARG A 203 16.70 -8.89 15.60
C ARG A 203 17.61 -10.05 15.22
N GLY A 204 17.55 -11.13 16.00
CA GLY A 204 18.37 -12.33 15.81
C GLY A 204 19.13 -12.82 17.04
N SER A 205 19.19 -12.02 18.10
CA SER A 205 19.65 -12.46 19.42
C SER A 205 18.46 -12.81 20.32
N SER A 206 18.64 -13.80 21.19
CA SER A 206 17.67 -14.24 22.20
C SER A 206 17.10 -13.04 22.98
N PRO A 207 15.82 -13.04 23.41
CA PRO A 207 15.19 -11.94 24.14
C PRO A 207 15.85 -11.59 25.48
N THR A 208 16.82 -12.38 25.93
CA THR A 208 17.59 -12.15 27.15
C THR A 208 18.77 -11.19 26.98
N VAL A 209 19.14 -10.80 25.75
CA VAL A 209 20.24 -9.86 25.51
C VAL A 209 19.68 -8.55 24.94
N ARG A 210 19.12 -7.72 25.81
CA ARG A 210 18.99 -6.26 25.58
C ARG A 210 20.37 -5.61 25.87
N GLU A 211 21.43 -6.10 25.27
CA GLU A 211 22.73 -5.44 25.36
C GLU A 211 22.96 -4.59 24.11
N GLY A 212 22.93 -3.27 24.34
CA GLY A 212 23.54 -2.30 23.45
C GLY A 212 22.80 -1.95 22.17
N SER A 213 21.51 -1.57 22.24
CA SER A 213 20.94 -0.67 21.22
C SER A 213 21.58 0.71 21.39
N GLY A 214 22.80 0.88 20.89
CA GLY A 214 23.42 2.19 20.75
C GLY A 214 22.58 3.00 19.77
N GLY A 215 22.07 4.16 20.16
CA GLY A 215 21.38 5.06 19.25
C GLY A 215 22.28 5.36 18.05
N GLU A 216 21.79 5.08 16.85
CA GLU A 216 22.46 5.44 15.60
C GLU A 216 22.17 6.89 15.25
N SER A 217 23.10 7.55 14.55
CA SER A 217 22.93 8.92 14.09
C SER A 217 23.29 9.05 12.63
N ALA A 218 22.38 9.62 11.85
CA ALA A 218 22.57 9.90 10.43
C ALA A 218 22.60 11.43 10.19
N ARG A 219 23.76 11.95 9.77
CA ARG A 219 23.86 13.35 9.32
C ARG A 219 23.07 13.53 8.03
N THR A 220 22.30 14.61 7.94
CA THR A 220 21.46 14.87 6.77
C THR A 220 21.32 16.35 6.49
N ARG A 221 20.97 16.67 5.25
CA ARG A 221 20.70 18.04 4.79
C ARG A 221 19.20 18.33 4.77
N ILE A 222 18.35 17.32 4.57
CA ILE A 222 16.89 17.47 4.50
C ILE A 222 16.25 16.26 5.18
N VAL A 223 15.17 16.51 5.90
CA VAL A 223 14.31 15.47 6.48
C VAL A 223 12.91 15.55 5.89
N ILE A 224 12.40 14.42 5.43
CA ILE A 224 11.02 14.23 4.99
C ILE A 224 10.29 13.32 5.98
N ASN A 225 9.38 13.88 6.73
CA ASN A 225 8.48 13.12 7.60
C ASN A 225 7.30 12.59 6.76
N ALA A 226 7.37 11.32 6.37
CA ALA A 226 6.37 10.58 5.61
C ALA A 226 5.68 9.50 6.45
N ALA A 227 5.66 9.67 7.78
CA ALA A 227 5.18 8.69 8.76
C ALA A 227 3.64 8.50 8.75
N GLY A 228 2.91 9.02 7.76
CA GLY A 228 1.46 8.82 7.63
C GLY A 228 0.69 9.32 8.84
N PRO A 229 -0.11 8.48 9.53
CA PRO A 229 -0.84 8.88 10.73
C PRO A 229 0.04 9.34 11.90
N TRP A 230 1.28 8.86 11.98
CA TRP A 230 2.26 9.19 13.03
C TRP A 230 3.07 10.48 12.76
N VAL A 231 2.73 11.26 11.72
CA VAL A 231 3.44 12.51 11.37
C VAL A 231 3.54 13.46 12.56
N ASP A 232 2.46 13.65 13.32
CA ASP A 232 2.45 14.55 14.47
C ASP A 232 3.28 14.00 15.64
N GLN A 233 3.35 12.68 15.80
CA GLN A 233 4.20 12.04 16.80
C GLN A 233 5.69 12.29 16.49
N VAL A 234 6.11 12.05 15.24
CA VAL A 234 7.49 12.35 14.80
C VAL A 234 7.85 13.83 15.00
N LEU A 235 6.90 14.75 14.77
CA LEU A 235 7.13 16.16 15.00
C LEU A 235 7.25 16.48 16.50
N SER A 236 6.43 15.89 17.36
CA SER A 236 6.49 16.13 18.81
C SER A 236 7.78 15.61 19.43
N GLU A 237 8.28 14.46 18.98
CA GLU A 237 9.53 13.86 19.43
C GLU A 237 10.76 14.61 18.90
N GLY A 238 10.70 15.05 17.62
CA GLY A 238 11.86 15.63 16.94
C GLY A 238 11.95 17.16 16.95
N ALA A 239 10.82 17.86 16.87
CA ALA A 239 10.76 19.31 16.66
C ALA A 239 10.03 20.07 17.78
N GLY A 240 9.58 19.38 18.83
CA GLY A 240 8.89 19.98 19.96
C GLY A 240 7.48 20.44 19.63
N ASN A 241 7.07 21.60 20.14
CA ASN A 241 5.67 22.07 20.05
C ASN A 241 5.30 22.49 18.61
N SER A 242 4.79 21.55 17.83
CA SER A 242 4.35 21.77 16.45
C SER A 242 2.82 21.74 16.35
N PRO A 243 2.20 22.51 15.46
CA PRO A 243 0.76 22.46 15.27
C PRO A 243 0.34 21.07 14.74
N ARG A 244 -0.81 20.58 15.19
CA ARG A 244 -1.41 19.32 14.72
C ARG A 244 -1.68 19.40 13.22
N LEU A 245 -1.13 18.44 12.46
CA LEU A 245 -1.27 18.36 11.00
C LEU A 245 -2.27 17.30 10.58
N ILE A 246 -2.39 16.20 11.35
CA ILE A 246 -3.18 15.02 10.99
C ILE A 246 -4.48 14.95 11.78
N GLY A 247 -5.61 14.81 11.04
CA GLY A 247 -6.92 14.47 11.58
C GLY A 247 -7.37 13.12 11.03
N GLY A 248 -6.96 12.03 11.71
CA GLY A 248 -7.16 10.67 11.21
C GLY A 248 -8.63 10.27 11.07
N THR A 249 -8.96 9.53 10.00
CA THR A 249 -10.21 8.77 9.92
C THR A 249 -9.92 7.30 9.75
N LYS A 250 -10.60 6.46 10.54
CA LYS A 250 -10.53 5.01 10.47
C LYS A 250 -11.40 4.51 9.33
N GLY A 251 -10.87 3.59 8.54
CA GLY A 251 -11.61 2.82 7.55
C GLY A 251 -11.40 1.34 7.77
N SER A 252 -12.49 0.61 7.95
CA SER A 252 -12.50 -0.81 8.27
C SER A 252 -13.09 -1.64 7.14
N HIS A 253 -12.58 -2.86 6.99
CA HIS A 253 -13.01 -3.82 5.98
C HIS A 253 -13.26 -5.17 6.62
N ILE A 254 -14.21 -5.92 6.08
CA ILE A 254 -14.41 -7.34 6.36
C ILE A 254 -14.05 -8.16 5.14
N ILE A 255 -13.44 -9.31 5.36
CA ILE A 255 -13.12 -10.29 4.33
C ILE A 255 -14.01 -11.51 4.54
N VAL A 256 -14.71 -11.91 3.49
CA VAL A 256 -15.62 -13.04 3.52
C VAL A 256 -15.30 -14.03 2.39
N ALA A 257 -15.57 -15.32 2.62
CA ALA A 257 -15.48 -16.32 1.58
C ALA A 257 -16.50 -16.03 0.45
N PRO A 258 -16.35 -16.64 -0.74
CA PRO A 258 -17.39 -16.61 -1.77
C PRO A 258 -18.76 -17.00 -1.22
N PHE A 259 -19.79 -16.21 -1.50
CA PHE A 259 -21.14 -16.35 -0.97
C PHE A 259 -22.18 -16.40 -2.09
N VAL A 260 -23.40 -16.82 -1.75
CA VAL A 260 -24.50 -16.90 -2.73
C VAL A 260 -24.83 -15.50 -3.25
N GLY A 261 -24.75 -15.32 -4.56
CA GLY A 261 -25.00 -14.03 -5.21
C GLY A 261 -23.80 -13.08 -5.21
N ALA A 262 -22.63 -13.56 -4.83
CA ALA A 262 -21.40 -12.80 -4.90
C ALA A 262 -21.15 -12.31 -6.34
N PRO A 263 -20.85 -11.00 -6.54
CA PRO A 263 -20.68 -10.43 -7.87
C PRO A 263 -19.32 -10.85 -8.47
N GLU A 264 -19.29 -11.06 -9.80
CA GLU A 264 -18.03 -11.33 -10.51
C GLU A 264 -17.14 -10.09 -10.68
N THR A 265 -17.72 -8.89 -10.54
CA THR A 265 -17.02 -7.61 -10.67
C THR A 265 -17.20 -6.79 -9.40
N ALA A 266 -16.37 -5.77 -9.21
CA ALA A 266 -16.55 -4.87 -8.08
C ALA A 266 -17.92 -4.16 -8.17
N VAL A 267 -18.65 -4.11 -7.07
CA VAL A 267 -19.91 -3.37 -6.96
C VAL A 267 -19.74 -2.19 -6.02
N TYR A 268 -20.07 -1.00 -6.51
CA TYR A 268 -20.19 0.22 -5.72
C TYR A 268 -21.58 0.25 -5.08
N VAL A 269 -21.65 0.24 -3.77
CA VAL A 269 -22.90 0.27 -3.02
C VAL A 269 -23.03 1.64 -2.34
N GLU A 270 -24.18 2.30 -2.49
CA GLU A 270 -24.56 3.44 -1.65
C GLU A 270 -25.33 2.90 -0.45
N ALA A 271 -24.76 3.06 0.75
CA ALA A 271 -25.42 2.65 2.00
C ALA A 271 -26.71 3.45 2.21
N GLU A 272 -27.74 2.80 2.75
CA GLU A 272 -29.02 3.47 3.03
C GLU A 272 -28.92 4.35 4.28
N ALA A 273 -28.19 3.89 5.27
CA ALA A 273 -28.10 4.54 6.58
C ALA A 273 -27.51 5.96 6.54
N ASP A 274 -26.48 6.19 5.71
CA ASP A 274 -25.72 7.44 5.72
C ASP A 274 -25.32 7.93 4.31
N ARG A 275 -25.78 7.24 3.27
CA ARG A 275 -25.48 7.53 1.86
C ARG A 275 -24.00 7.46 1.50
N ARG A 276 -23.19 6.83 2.36
CA ARG A 276 -21.76 6.61 2.08
C ARG A 276 -21.57 5.48 1.09
N PRO A 277 -20.59 5.61 0.19
CA PRO A 277 -20.20 4.51 -0.67
C PRO A 277 -19.29 3.53 0.05
N PHE A 278 -19.54 2.26 -0.16
CA PHE A 278 -18.60 1.18 0.10
C PHE A 278 -18.57 0.23 -1.11
N PHE A 279 -17.65 -0.69 -1.10
CA PHE A 279 -17.46 -1.62 -2.20
C PHE A 279 -17.61 -3.06 -1.75
N VAL A 280 -18.11 -3.92 -2.65
CA VAL A 280 -18.00 -5.38 -2.59
C VAL A 280 -17.10 -5.77 -3.74
N ILE A 281 -15.87 -6.22 -3.45
CA ILE A 281 -14.81 -6.43 -4.43
C ILE A 281 -14.36 -7.88 -4.40
N PRO A 282 -14.39 -8.62 -5.53
CA PRO A 282 -13.64 -9.87 -5.66
C PRO A 282 -12.15 -9.62 -5.40
N TRP A 283 -11.56 -10.30 -4.42
CA TRP A 283 -10.18 -10.09 -4.03
C TRP A 283 -9.57 -11.36 -3.44
N ASN A 284 -8.42 -11.78 -3.99
CA ASN A 284 -7.62 -12.89 -3.48
C ASN A 284 -8.46 -14.16 -3.16
N ARG A 285 -9.30 -14.58 -4.12
CA ARG A 285 -10.28 -15.70 -4.03
C ARG A 285 -11.40 -15.49 -3.01
N ASN A 286 -11.43 -14.37 -2.32
CA ASN A 286 -12.44 -13.97 -1.34
C ASN A 286 -13.14 -12.68 -1.81
N TYR A 287 -13.89 -12.07 -0.89
CA TYR A 287 -14.52 -10.77 -1.12
C TYR A 287 -14.08 -9.79 -0.04
N LEU A 288 -13.59 -8.63 -0.49
CA LEU A 288 -13.29 -7.49 0.34
C LEU A 288 -14.50 -6.56 0.34
N ILE A 289 -15.07 -6.33 1.53
CA ILE A 289 -16.25 -5.49 1.73
C ILE A 289 -15.85 -4.31 2.61
N GLY A 290 -16.05 -3.10 2.13
CA GLY A 290 -15.70 -1.87 2.84
C GLY A 290 -15.61 -0.65 1.90
N THR A 291 -15.44 0.49 2.48
CA THR A 291 -14.86 0.77 3.80
C THR A 291 -15.79 1.69 4.59
N THR A 292 -15.69 1.61 5.90
CA THR A 292 -16.24 2.62 6.82
C THR A 292 -15.39 3.90 6.79
N ASP A 293 -15.84 4.99 7.41
CA ASP A 293 -15.10 6.25 7.50
C ASP A 293 -15.53 6.98 8.79
N ILE A 294 -14.75 6.80 9.87
CA ILE A 294 -15.08 7.28 11.21
C ILE A 294 -13.88 8.07 11.74
N ARG A 295 -14.10 9.22 12.38
CA ARG A 295 -13.03 9.93 13.09
C ARG A 295 -12.35 9.03 14.10
N TYR A 296 -11.04 9.18 14.20
CA TYR A 296 -10.24 8.36 15.08
C TYR A 296 -9.14 9.19 15.75
N ASP A 297 -9.21 9.28 17.07
CA ASP A 297 -8.24 9.94 17.93
C ASP A 297 -7.64 8.95 18.97
N GLY A 298 -7.81 7.64 18.72
CA GLY A 298 -7.26 6.58 19.57
C GLY A 298 -5.80 6.24 19.27
N ASP A 299 -5.35 5.14 19.85
CA ASP A 299 -4.01 4.60 19.66
C ASP A 299 -3.80 4.16 18.21
N LEU A 300 -2.84 4.79 17.52
CA LEU A 300 -2.50 4.52 16.11
C LEU A 300 -1.84 3.16 15.89
N ASP A 301 -1.24 2.60 16.93
CA ASP A 301 -0.60 1.29 16.88
C ASP A 301 -1.60 0.16 17.22
N ASN A 302 -2.82 0.50 17.73
CA ASN A 302 -3.87 -0.45 18.10
C ASN A 302 -5.21 -0.14 17.42
N VAL A 303 -5.23 -0.22 16.10
CA VAL A 303 -6.42 0.10 15.31
C VAL A 303 -7.20 -1.17 15.00
N ARG A 304 -8.45 -1.27 15.49
CA ARG A 304 -9.33 -2.42 15.25
C ARG A 304 -10.68 -1.97 14.72
N ILE A 305 -11.38 -2.89 14.05
CA ILE A 305 -12.77 -2.69 13.67
C ILE A 305 -13.66 -2.73 14.92
N ALA A 306 -14.67 -1.87 14.96
CA ALA A 306 -15.69 -1.94 15.99
C ALA A 306 -16.84 -2.87 15.56
N THR A 307 -17.54 -3.42 16.55
CA THR A 307 -18.70 -4.30 16.31
C THR A 307 -19.77 -3.64 15.45
N GLU A 308 -20.01 -2.36 15.68
CA GLU A 308 -20.98 -1.55 14.95
C GLU A 308 -20.60 -1.37 13.48
N GLU A 309 -19.30 -1.32 13.15
CA GLU A 309 -18.80 -1.25 11.78
C GLU A 309 -19.02 -2.58 11.05
N ILE A 310 -18.80 -3.71 11.73
CA ILE A 310 -19.10 -5.05 11.20
C ILE A 310 -20.59 -5.15 10.86
N ASP A 311 -21.46 -4.85 11.82
CA ASP A 311 -22.91 -4.93 11.65
C ASP A 311 -23.41 -3.99 10.54
N TYR A 312 -22.81 -2.81 10.42
CA TYR A 312 -23.09 -1.87 9.34
C TYR A 312 -22.73 -2.49 7.97
N LEU A 313 -21.52 -3.01 7.80
CA LEU A 313 -21.09 -3.58 6.51
C LEU A 313 -21.91 -4.83 6.13
N LEU A 314 -22.23 -5.70 7.09
CA LEU A 314 -23.07 -6.88 6.85
C LEU A 314 -24.49 -6.49 6.44
N ARG A 315 -25.13 -5.59 7.19
CA ARG A 315 -26.49 -5.11 6.92
C ARG A 315 -26.61 -4.47 5.55
N GLU A 316 -25.70 -3.53 5.22
CA GLU A 316 -25.74 -2.82 3.94
C GLU A 316 -25.41 -3.75 2.75
N THR A 317 -24.54 -4.74 2.95
CA THR A 317 -24.26 -5.76 1.92
C THR A 317 -25.46 -6.67 1.69
N ASN A 318 -26.10 -7.17 2.75
CA ASN A 318 -27.30 -8.00 2.64
C ASN A 318 -28.48 -7.24 2.02
N ARG A 319 -28.57 -5.92 2.25
CA ARG A 319 -29.56 -5.07 1.59
C ARG A 319 -29.30 -4.97 0.08
N ALA A 320 -28.02 -4.79 -0.32
CA ALA A 320 -27.65 -4.67 -1.72
C ALA A 320 -27.74 -6.01 -2.48
N ILE A 321 -27.43 -7.12 -1.79
CA ILE A 321 -27.40 -8.49 -2.32
C ILE A 321 -28.21 -9.39 -1.35
N PRO A 322 -29.56 -9.43 -1.43
CA PRO A 322 -30.40 -10.08 -0.42
C PRO A 322 -30.14 -11.58 -0.22
N LYS A 323 -29.67 -12.28 -1.25
CA LYS A 323 -29.31 -13.71 -1.15
C LYS A 323 -27.98 -13.96 -0.45
N ALA A 324 -27.17 -12.94 -0.22
CA ALA A 324 -25.90 -13.08 0.47
C ALA A 324 -26.08 -13.59 1.91
N GLN A 325 -27.07 -13.08 2.64
CA GLN A 325 -27.43 -13.47 4.01
C GLN A 325 -26.21 -13.60 4.93
N LEU A 326 -25.24 -12.70 4.74
CA LEU A 326 -23.98 -12.70 5.50
C LEU A 326 -24.25 -12.43 6.98
N THR A 327 -23.59 -13.23 7.82
CA THR A 327 -23.53 -13.07 9.27
C THR A 327 -22.08 -12.91 9.71
N ARG A 328 -21.84 -12.64 10.99
CA ARG A 328 -20.47 -12.55 11.52
C ARG A 328 -19.66 -13.85 11.34
N GLU A 329 -20.33 -15.00 11.29
CA GLU A 329 -19.71 -16.32 11.09
C GLU A 329 -19.10 -16.49 9.68
N HIS A 330 -19.56 -15.70 8.70
CA HIS A 330 -19.02 -15.71 7.35
C HIS A 330 -17.73 -14.88 7.20
N ILE A 331 -17.36 -14.12 8.25
CA ILE A 331 -16.17 -13.27 8.22
C ILE A 331 -14.94 -14.14 8.49
N LEU A 332 -14.05 -14.18 7.53
CA LEU A 332 -12.75 -14.85 7.66
C LEU A 332 -11.83 -14.02 8.56
N TYR A 333 -11.73 -12.73 8.28
CA TYR A 333 -10.98 -11.77 9.07
C TYR A 333 -11.38 -10.33 8.72
N THR A 334 -10.87 -9.40 9.50
CA THR A 334 -11.10 -7.96 9.32
C THR A 334 -9.79 -7.22 9.30
N TYR A 335 -9.77 -6.00 8.79
CA TYR A 335 -8.67 -5.08 9.01
C TYR A 335 -9.12 -3.62 8.98
N SER A 336 -8.36 -2.78 9.66
CA SER A 336 -8.61 -1.34 9.74
C SER A 336 -7.35 -0.53 9.51
N GLY A 337 -7.50 0.64 8.91
CA GLY A 337 -6.40 1.57 8.71
C GLY A 337 -6.82 3.02 8.96
N ILE A 338 -5.87 3.84 9.41
CA ILE A 338 -6.09 5.27 9.64
C ILE A 338 -5.62 6.05 8.42
N ARG A 339 -6.54 6.82 7.82
CA ARG A 339 -6.20 7.75 6.72
C ARG A 339 -5.56 8.99 7.31
N PRO A 340 -4.35 9.38 6.90
CA PRO A 340 -3.65 10.56 7.43
C PRO A 340 -4.19 11.86 6.79
N LEU A 341 -5.48 12.14 6.99
CA LEU A 341 -6.11 13.33 6.41
C LEU A 341 -5.64 14.61 7.11
N PRO A 342 -5.71 15.77 6.45
CA PRO A 342 -5.43 17.05 7.09
C PRO A 342 -6.34 17.27 8.30
N PHE A 343 -5.76 17.76 9.39
CA PHE A 343 -6.54 18.15 10.58
C PHE A 343 -7.49 19.29 10.25
N THR A 344 -8.76 19.11 10.59
CA THR A 344 -9.81 20.12 10.49
C THR A 344 -10.74 19.94 11.69
N ALA A 345 -10.90 20.98 12.52
CA ALA A 345 -11.67 20.88 13.77
C ALA A 345 -13.18 20.64 13.52
N ASP A 346 -13.76 21.31 12.51
CA ASP A 346 -15.21 21.47 12.37
C ASP A 346 -15.80 20.89 11.06
N LYS A 347 -15.04 20.08 10.32
CA LYS A 347 -15.56 19.50 9.06
C LYS A 347 -16.03 18.06 9.25
N ASP A 348 -17.17 17.73 8.62
CA ASP A 348 -17.60 16.34 8.41
C ASP A 348 -16.51 15.56 7.66
N GLU A 349 -16.26 14.31 8.06
CA GLU A 349 -15.24 13.42 7.49
C GLU A 349 -15.34 13.31 5.97
N GLN A 350 -16.57 13.33 5.44
CA GLN A 350 -16.81 13.24 4.00
C GLN A 350 -16.35 14.48 3.23
N SER A 351 -16.30 15.64 3.88
CA SER A 351 -15.91 16.92 3.29
C SER A 351 -14.41 17.20 3.39
N ILE A 352 -13.64 16.38 4.12
CA ILE A 352 -12.19 16.52 4.23
C ILE A 352 -11.54 16.15 2.89
N THR A 353 -10.78 17.07 2.31
CA THR A 353 -10.07 16.80 1.05
C THR A 353 -9.12 15.62 1.16
N ARG A 354 -9.05 14.81 0.10
CA ARG A 354 -8.07 13.71 -0.04
C ARG A 354 -6.80 14.14 -0.78
N LYS A 355 -6.66 15.44 -1.06
CA LYS A 355 -5.46 16.01 -1.64
C LYS A 355 -4.30 15.91 -0.65
N HIS A 356 -3.10 15.64 -1.15
CA HIS A 356 -1.89 15.68 -0.34
C HIS A 356 -1.36 17.12 -0.21
N PHE A 357 -0.60 17.34 0.87
CA PHE A 357 0.13 18.57 1.13
C PHE A 357 1.53 18.25 1.59
N ILE A 358 2.50 19.00 1.08
CA ILE A 358 3.89 18.99 1.55
C ILE A 358 4.03 20.24 2.42
N ARG A 359 4.18 20.04 3.73
CA ARG A 359 4.24 21.13 4.71
C ARG A 359 5.65 21.30 5.19
N ARG A 360 6.24 22.48 4.93
CA ARG A 360 7.51 22.89 5.54
C ARG A 360 7.27 23.26 7.00
N HIS A 361 8.16 22.81 7.89
CA HIS A 361 8.10 23.20 9.29
C HIS A 361 8.33 24.71 9.46
N PRO A 362 7.55 25.42 10.32
CA PRO A 362 7.64 26.88 10.41
C PRO A 362 8.98 27.41 10.94
N GLN A 363 9.64 26.66 11.80
CA GLN A 363 10.91 27.07 12.46
C GLN A 363 12.12 26.25 11.95
N ILE A 364 11.93 25.11 11.33
CA ILE A 364 13.01 24.23 10.85
C ILE A 364 12.95 24.18 9.33
N VAL A 365 13.87 24.90 8.69
CA VAL A 365 13.74 25.22 7.26
C VAL A 365 13.94 24.03 6.31
N ASN A 366 14.58 22.96 6.75
CA ASN A 366 14.88 21.75 5.98
C ASN A 366 14.09 20.51 6.44
N LEU A 367 13.01 20.71 7.23
CA LEU A 367 12.07 19.67 7.64
C LEU A 367 10.74 19.84 6.89
N PHE A 368 10.31 18.78 6.20
CA PHE A 368 9.04 18.74 5.48
C PHE A 368 8.19 17.56 5.95
N SER A 369 6.90 17.77 6.11
CA SER A 369 5.94 16.72 6.48
C SER A 369 4.94 16.48 5.36
N ILE A 370 4.67 15.21 5.10
CA ILE A 370 3.67 14.75 4.13
C ILE A 370 2.33 14.57 4.85
N VAL A 371 1.33 15.34 4.46
CA VAL A 371 -0.03 15.30 5.00
C VAL A 371 -0.98 14.80 3.93
N GLY A 372 -1.74 13.74 4.22
CA GLY A 372 -2.64 13.12 3.23
C GLY A 372 -1.89 12.20 2.26
N GLY A 373 -2.39 12.16 1.03
CA GLY A 373 -1.91 11.24 -0.01
C GLY A 373 -2.80 10.03 -0.18
N LYS A 374 -2.68 9.41 -1.34
CA LYS A 374 -3.43 8.22 -1.74
C LYS A 374 -2.48 7.19 -2.33
N LEU A 375 -2.85 5.93 -2.23
CA LEU A 375 -2.17 4.84 -2.94
C LEU A 375 -2.07 5.11 -4.45
N THR A 376 -3.10 5.73 -5.05
CA THR A 376 -3.13 6.09 -6.48
C THR A 376 -2.10 7.15 -6.86
N THR A 377 -1.91 8.20 -6.04
CA THR A 377 -1.15 9.41 -6.43
C THR A 377 0.21 9.53 -5.75
N TYR A 378 0.69 8.44 -5.11
CA TYR A 378 1.95 8.46 -4.37
C TYR A 378 3.16 8.85 -5.25
N ARG A 379 3.16 8.39 -6.52
CA ARG A 379 4.26 8.68 -7.44
C ARG A 379 4.35 10.18 -7.75
N SER A 380 3.20 10.81 -8.10
CA SER A 380 3.13 12.26 -8.34
C SER A 380 3.48 13.06 -7.08
N LEU A 381 3.04 12.62 -5.90
CA LEU A 381 3.44 13.21 -4.62
C LEU A 381 4.96 13.10 -4.41
N ALA A 382 5.55 11.95 -4.68
CA ALA A 382 7.00 11.74 -4.58
C ALA A 382 7.75 12.70 -5.50
N GLU A 383 7.35 12.80 -6.77
CA GLU A 383 7.92 13.74 -7.74
C GLU A 383 7.86 15.19 -7.26
N GLN A 384 6.70 15.63 -6.77
CA GLN A 384 6.51 16.98 -6.22
C GLN A 384 7.43 17.22 -5.01
N THR A 385 7.53 16.24 -4.12
CA THR A 385 8.38 16.32 -2.91
C THR A 385 9.85 16.43 -3.29
N VAL A 386 10.32 15.54 -4.18
CA VAL A 386 11.73 15.54 -4.58
C VAL A 386 12.09 16.78 -5.41
N ASN A 387 11.14 17.33 -6.20
CA ASN A 387 11.33 18.63 -6.85
C ASN A 387 11.60 19.75 -5.83
N LEU A 388 10.88 19.77 -4.69
CA LEU A 388 11.15 20.72 -3.60
C LEU A 388 12.51 20.47 -2.94
N VAL A 389 12.87 19.22 -2.70
CA VAL A 389 14.18 18.81 -2.16
C VAL A 389 15.31 19.32 -3.07
N MET A 390 15.23 19.03 -4.37
CA MET A 390 16.24 19.46 -5.35
C MET A 390 16.38 21.00 -5.38
N LYS A 391 15.27 21.72 -5.34
CA LYS A 391 15.28 23.18 -5.26
C LYS A 391 15.97 23.69 -3.97
N GLN A 392 15.67 23.09 -2.82
CA GLN A 392 16.28 23.45 -1.54
C GLN A 392 17.78 23.20 -1.55
N LEU A 393 18.24 22.04 -2.05
CA LEU A 393 19.65 21.68 -2.16
C LEU A 393 20.44 22.61 -3.11
N GLN A 394 19.80 23.08 -4.18
CA GLN A 394 20.41 24.06 -5.10
C GLN A 394 20.61 25.44 -4.45
N LEU A 395 19.68 25.86 -3.59
CA LEU A 395 19.75 27.15 -2.88
C LEU A 395 20.87 27.17 -1.83
N THR A 396 21.25 26.03 -1.27
CA THR A 396 22.32 25.90 -0.26
C THR A 396 23.74 25.81 -0.85
N GLY A 397 23.92 26.07 -2.15
CA GLY A 397 25.26 26.35 -2.74
C GLY A 397 26.01 25.14 -3.30
N ASP A 398 25.41 23.93 -3.35
CA ASP A 398 26.12 22.71 -3.75
C ASP A 398 25.97 22.33 -5.24
N ARG A 399 25.86 23.35 -6.11
CA ARG A 399 25.73 23.17 -7.57
C ARG A 399 26.86 22.31 -8.17
N GLY A 400 28.08 22.37 -7.60
CA GLY A 400 29.24 21.66 -8.09
C GLY A 400 29.24 20.16 -7.83
N ARG A 401 28.54 19.68 -6.79
CA ARG A 401 28.48 18.27 -6.42
C ARG A 401 27.36 17.53 -7.15
N LEU A 402 26.17 18.16 -7.27
CA LEU A 402 25.06 17.63 -8.08
C LEU A 402 25.42 17.55 -9.57
N ALA A 403 26.18 18.53 -10.09
CA ALA A 403 26.66 18.53 -11.47
C ALA A 403 27.77 17.50 -11.74
N ARG A 404 28.61 17.16 -10.75
CA ARG A 404 29.68 16.14 -10.92
C ARG A 404 29.19 14.71 -10.88
N ASN A 405 28.05 14.45 -10.25
CA ASN A 405 27.37 13.15 -10.27
C ASN A 405 26.40 13.01 -11.47
N ALA A 406 26.58 13.81 -12.50
CA ALA A 406 25.70 13.98 -13.67
C ALA A 406 25.54 12.75 -14.61
N ARG A 407 25.63 11.53 -14.07
CA ARG A 407 25.08 10.33 -14.75
C ARG A 407 23.58 10.17 -14.51
N HIS A 408 22.94 10.97 -13.60
CA HIS A 408 21.54 10.85 -13.22
C HIS A 408 20.78 12.12 -13.65
N SER A 409 19.63 11.92 -14.25
CA SER A 409 18.73 13.01 -14.69
C SER A 409 18.23 13.81 -13.49
N ILE A 410 18.31 15.15 -13.57
CA ILE A 410 17.66 16.06 -12.62
C ILE A 410 16.13 15.89 -12.68
N GLU A 411 15.61 15.35 -13.78
CA GLU A 411 14.20 15.13 -14.00
C GLU A 411 13.70 13.78 -13.44
N CYS A 412 12.44 13.78 -12.99
CA CYS A 412 11.79 12.57 -12.54
C CYS A 412 11.60 11.55 -13.67
N ALA A 413 12.12 10.34 -13.45
CA ALA A 413 11.97 9.23 -14.40
C ALA A 413 10.95 8.18 -13.93
N THR A 414 10.39 8.30 -12.72
CA THR A 414 9.55 7.27 -12.08
C THR A 414 8.27 6.94 -12.83
N ALA A 415 7.79 7.82 -13.71
CA ALA A 415 6.63 7.57 -14.57
C ALA A 415 6.95 6.69 -15.80
N ARG A 416 8.24 6.51 -16.12
CA ARG A 416 8.70 5.79 -17.32
C ARG A 416 9.51 4.55 -17.00
N VAL A 417 10.20 4.56 -15.87
CA VAL A 417 11.01 3.43 -15.42
C VAL A 417 10.10 2.44 -14.68
N PRO A 418 10.02 1.18 -15.13
CA PRO A 418 9.23 0.16 -14.47
C PRO A 418 9.64 -0.07 -13.01
N LEU A 419 8.75 -0.63 -12.20
CA LEU A 419 9.11 -1.25 -10.93
C LEU A 419 9.89 -2.56 -11.20
N PRO A 420 10.69 -3.05 -10.22
CA PRO A 420 11.55 -4.22 -10.42
C PRO A 420 10.84 -5.46 -10.97
N GLY A 421 9.59 -5.71 -10.60
CA GLY A 421 8.79 -6.82 -11.12
C GLY A 421 8.18 -6.59 -12.50
N ALA A 422 8.47 -5.46 -13.15
CA ALA A 422 8.00 -5.12 -14.48
C ALA A 422 9.15 -4.75 -15.44
N ASP A 423 10.39 -5.01 -15.06
CA ASP A 423 11.58 -4.66 -15.85
C ASP A 423 11.74 -5.61 -17.05
N THR A 424 10.97 -5.33 -18.09
CA THR A 424 10.99 -6.03 -19.38
C THR A 424 10.36 -5.14 -20.45
N PRO A 425 10.79 -5.26 -21.72
CA PRO A 425 10.16 -4.55 -22.83
C PRO A 425 8.70 -4.92 -23.06
N ASP A 426 8.32 -6.18 -22.84
CA ASP A 426 6.97 -6.70 -22.99
C ASP A 426 6.66 -7.71 -21.89
N PHE A 427 5.78 -7.31 -20.97
CA PHE A 427 5.41 -8.15 -19.83
C PHE A 427 4.59 -9.38 -20.25
N GLY A 428 3.78 -9.28 -21.30
CA GLY A 428 3.00 -10.41 -21.82
C GLY A 428 3.89 -11.50 -22.41
N VAL A 429 4.84 -11.11 -23.25
CA VAL A 429 5.85 -12.04 -23.82
C VAL A 429 6.67 -12.67 -22.70
N PHE A 430 7.11 -11.89 -21.72
CA PHE A 430 7.83 -12.44 -20.57
C PHE A 430 7.02 -13.51 -19.83
N CYS A 431 5.73 -13.28 -19.58
CA CYS A 431 4.87 -14.24 -18.88
C CYS A 431 4.76 -15.58 -19.65
N GLU A 432 4.60 -15.52 -20.97
CA GLU A 432 4.54 -16.72 -21.83
C GLU A 432 5.85 -17.51 -21.81
N ASP A 433 6.99 -16.81 -21.90
CA ASP A 433 8.29 -17.46 -21.90
C ASP A 433 8.65 -18.02 -20.51
N PHE A 434 8.29 -17.33 -19.43
CA PHE A 434 8.42 -17.85 -18.07
C PHE A 434 7.66 -19.18 -17.91
N LYS A 435 6.38 -19.22 -18.32
CA LYS A 435 5.55 -20.44 -18.23
C LYS A 435 6.10 -21.60 -19.04
N LYS A 436 6.70 -21.34 -20.21
CA LYS A 436 7.35 -22.38 -21.02
C LYS A 436 8.62 -22.94 -20.38
N ARG A 437 9.40 -22.07 -19.72
CA ARG A 437 10.65 -22.47 -19.04
C ARG A 437 10.42 -23.20 -17.75
N SER A 438 9.37 -22.83 -17.02
CA SER A 438 9.08 -23.36 -15.69
C SER A 438 8.47 -24.75 -15.73
N ALA A 439 9.03 -25.66 -14.93
CA ALA A 439 8.45 -26.99 -14.68
C ALA A 439 7.41 -27.00 -13.52
N LEU A 440 7.12 -25.84 -12.92
CA LEU A 440 6.15 -25.72 -11.83
C LEU A 440 4.71 -25.82 -12.35
N PRO A 441 3.74 -26.18 -11.49
CA PRO A 441 2.32 -26.18 -11.84
C PRO A 441 1.86 -24.81 -12.37
N VAL A 442 0.89 -24.81 -13.29
CA VAL A 442 0.36 -23.58 -13.90
C VAL A 442 -0.10 -22.58 -12.85
N ALA A 443 -0.81 -23.02 -11.83
CA ALA A 443 -1.30 -22.15 -10.74
C ALA A 443 -0.15 -21.50 -9.95
N THR A 444 0.94 -22.22 -9.73
CA THR A 444 2.15 -21.69 -9.08
C THR A 444 2.83 -20.65 -9.97
N ASN A 445 2.95 -20.91 -11.29
CA ASN A 445 3.50 -19.94 -12.24
C ASN A 445 2.68 -18.66 -12.28
N ASP A 446 1.37 -18.77 -12.37
CA ASP A 446 0.46 -17.61 -12.38
C ASP A 446 0.56 -16.80 -11.07
N ARG A 447 0.71 -17.50 -9.93
CA ARG A 447 0.94 -16.87 -8.65
C ARG A 447 2.26 -16.11 -8.61
N LEU A 448 3.38 -16.75 -8.99
CA LEU A 448 4.70 -16.13 -8.99
C LEU A 448 4.74 -14.88 -9.88
N LEU A 449 4.18 -14.98 -11.09
CA LEU A 449 4.09 -13.85 -12.01
C LEU A 449 3.21 -12.71 -11.47
N ARG A 450 2.16 -13.02 -10.73
CA ARG A 450 1.25 -12.05 -10.14
C ARG A 450 1.86 -11.30 -8.97
N ILE A 451 2.72 -11.94 -8.17
CA ILE A 451 3.32 -11.36 -6.97
C ILE A 451 4.67 -10.73 -7.27
N TYR A 452 5.51 -11.39 -8.05
CA TYR A 452 6.91 -11.00 -8.27
C TYR A 452 7.18 -10.45 -9.67
N GLY A 453 6.24 -10.62 -10.62
CA GLY A 453 6.44 -10.19 -12.00
C GLY A 453 7.68 -10.81 -12.64
N THR A 454 8.57 -10.01 -13.25
CA THR A 454 9.81 -10.48 -13.84
C THR A 454 10.79 -11.09 -12.82
N ARG A 455 10.70 -10.69 -11.55
CA ARG A 455 11.49 -11.26 -10.45
C ARG A 455 11.11 -12.68 -10.09
N ALA A 456 9.98 -13.21 -10.62
CA ALA A 456 9.64 -14.62 -10.52
C ALA A 456 10.74 -15.53 -11.07
N SER A 457 11.53 -15.03 -12.02
CA SER A 457 12.72 -15.76 -12.52
C SER A 457 13.75 -16.04 -11.43
N LEU A 458 13.97 -15.10 -10.51
CA LEU A 458 14.90 -15.28 -9.40
C LEU A 458 14.39 -16.30 -8.38
N VAL A 459 13.08 -16.41 -8.21
CA VAL A 459 12.44 -17.47 -7.38
C VAL A 459 12.61 -18.83 -8.08
N LEU A 460 12.45 -18.88 -9.40
CA LEU A 460 12.65 -20.11 -10.18
C LEU A 460 14.12 -20.56 -10.18
N ASP A 461 15.08 -19.64 -10.22
CA ASP A 461 16.50 -19.95 -10.14
C ASP A 461 16.84 -20.68 -8.81
N LEU A 462 16.22 -20.29 -7.68
CA LEU A 462 16.34 -21.02 -6.40
C LEU A 462 15.80 -22.46 -6.49
N VAL A 463 14.69 -22.66 -7.20
CA VAL A 463 14.13 -23.99 -7.45
C VAL A 463 15.03 -24.82 -8.37
N ASP A 464 15.68 -24.20 -9.34
CA ASP A 464 16.62 -24.88 -10.25
C ASP A 464 17.91 -25.31 -9.52
N GLU A 465 18.35 -24.53 -8.52
CA GLU A 465 19.46 -24.90 -7.62
C GLU A 465 19.08 -26.05 -6.65
N ASP A 466 17.87 -26.02 -6.08
CA ASP A 466 17.37 -27.05 -5.18
C ASP A 466 15.88 -27.36 -5.48
N ARG A 467 15.64 -28.47 -6.16
CA ARG A 467 14.29 -28.92 -6.55
C ARG A 467 13.34 -29.14 -5.37
N SER A 468 13.84 -29.34 -4.16
CA SER A 468 12.98 -29.48 -2.97
C SER A 468 12.24 -28.18 -2.62
N LEU A 469 12.75 -27.04 -3.09
CA LEU A 469 12.16 -25.72 -2.89
C LEU A 469 10.90 -25.45 -3.73
N ALA A 470 10.59 -26.35 -4.67
CA ALA A 470 9.31 -26.36 -5.40
C ALA A 470 8.14 -26.84 -4.52
N ALA A 471 8.40 -27.43 -3.36
CA ALA A 471 7.36 -27.91 -2.46
C ALA A 471 6.49 -26.77 -1.95
N ALA A 472 5.17 -26.91 -2.06
CA ALA A 472 4.24 -25.94 -1.49
C ALA A 472 4.30 -25.99 0.05
N PHE A 473 4.43 -24.82 0.69
CA PHE A 473 4.34 -24.69 2.15
C PHE A 473 2.97 -24.18 2.61
N ASP A 474 2.17 -23.70 1.68
CA ASP A 474 0.77 -23.32 1.90
C ASP A 474 -0.11 -23.94 0.81
N SER A 475 -1.08 -24.75 1.22
CA SER A 475 -1.93 -25.51 0.29
C SER A 475 -3.01 -24.63 -0.36
N GLU A 476 -3.49 -23.59 0.32
CA GLU A 476 -4.54 -22.71 -0.19
C GLU A 476 -4.03 -21.84 -1.33
N THR A 477 -2.89 -21.19 -1.14
CA THR A 477 -2.33 -20.27 -2.13
C THR A 477 -1.42 -20.95 -3.14
N GLY A 478 -0.89 -22.13 -2.82
CA GLY A 478 0.13 -22.82 -3.60
C GLY A 478 1.52 -22.16 -3.52
N ALA A 479 1.78 -21.40 -2.46
CA ALA A 479 3.07 -20.78 -2.21
C ALA A 479 4.15 -21.82 -1.95
N ILE A 480 5.33 -21.66 -2.59
CA ILE A 480 6.42 -22.64 -2.55
C ILE A 480 7.55 -22.20 -1.62
N ALA A 481 8.32 -23.16 -1.11
CA ALA A 481 9.40 -22.91 -0.16
C ALA A 481 10.44 -21.89 -0.64
N ALA A 482 10.72 -21.83 -1.94
CA ALA A 482 11.59 -20.83 -2.55
C ALA A 482 11.16 -19.39 -2.26
N GLU A 483 9.86 -19.10 -2.15
CA GLU A 483 9.34 -17.75 -1.85
C GLU A 483 9.75 -17.28 -0.44
N VAL A 484 9.81 -18.18 0.54
CA VAL A 484 10.26 -17.86 1.91
C VAL A 484 11.73 -17.45 1.89
N ILE A 485 12.57 -18.22 1.19
CA ILE A 485 14.01 -17.93 1.07
C ILE A 485 14.22 -16.61 0.35
N PHE A 486 13.47 -16.39 -0.74
CA PHE A 486 13.53 -15.17 -1.52
C PHE A 486 13.16 -13.93 -0.71
N ALA A 487 12.12 -14.02 0.13
CA ALA A 487 11.69 -12.95 1.02
C ALA A 487 12.81 -12.48 1.96
N PHE A 488 13.52 -13.43 2.60
CA PHE A 488 14.59 -13.10 3.55
C PHE A 488 15.89 -12.68 2.88
N LYS A 489 16.27 -13.30 1.76
CA LYS A 489 17.56 -13.03 1.10
C LYS A 489 17.52 -11.85 0.13
N HIS A 490 16.36 -11.55 -0.47
CA HIS A 490 16.26 -10.61 -1.60
C HIS A 490 15.22 -9.51 -1.44
N GLU A 491 14.40 -9.55 -0.37
CA GLU A 491 13.29 -8.59 -0.20
C GLU A 491 13.21 -7.96 1.20
N LEU A 492 14.32 -7.92 1.92
CA LEU A 492 14.44 -7.22 3.21
C LEU A 492 13.43 -7.71 4.28
N ALA A 493 12.94 -8.94 4.20
CA ALA A 493 12.15 -9.50 5.29
C ALA A 493 13.05 -9.85 6.47
N GLU A 494 12.63 -9.49 7.69
CA GLU A 494 13.35 -9.80 8.94
C GLU A 494 12.56 -10.76 9.83
N THR A 495 11.22 -10.80 9.69
CA THR A 495 10.30 -11.59 10.50
C THR A 495 9.39 -12.47 9.65
N LEU A 496 8.71 -13.44 10.28
CA LEU A 496 7.64 -14.21 9.61
C LEU A 496 6.46 -13.31 9.21
N SER A 497 6.14 -12.28 9.99
CA SER A 497 5.11 -11.30 9.61
C SER A 497 5.47 -10.56 8.32
N ASP A 498 6.73 -10.19 8.13
CA ASP A 498 7.18 -9.57 6.88
C ASP A 498 7.04 -10.53 5.72
N CYS A 499 7.55 -11.75 5.90
CA CYS A 499 7.53 -12.80 4.89
C CYS A 499 6.09 -13.14 4.47
N LEU A 500 5.23 -13.46 5.43
CA LEU A 500 3.89 -14.00 5.14
C LEU A 500 2.88 -12.92 4.74
N LEU A 501 2.92 -11.74 5.38
CA LEU A 501 1.93 -10.68 5.13
C LEU A 501 2.31 -9.75 3.97
N ARG A 502 3.62 -9.53 3.70
CA ARG A 502 4.07 -8.46 2.79
C ARG A 502 5.03 -8.91 1.69
N ARG A 503 5.47 -10.17 1.69
CA ARG A 503 6.33 -10.72 0.60
C ARG A 503 5.61 -11.83 -0.15
N THR A 504 5.25 -12.91 0.55
CA THR A 504 4.58 -14.07 -0.06
C THR A 504 3.06 -13.92 -0.13
N MET A 505 2.44 -12.98 0.57
CA MET A 505 1.00 -12.75 0.66
C MET A 505 0.19 -13.94 1.23
N VAL A 506 0.84 -14.95 1.78
CA VAL A 506 0.18 -16.12 2.41
C VAL A 506 -0.64 -15.69 3.62
N GLY A 507 -0.17 -14.69 4.37
CA GLY A 507 -0.89 -14.12 5.51
C GLY A 507 -2.19 -13.38 5.16
N LEU A 508 -2.55 -13.28 3.87
CA LEU A 508 -3.82 -12.73 3.39
C LEU A 508 -4.76 -13.81 2.81
N ASN A 509 -4.48 -15.10 3.08
CA ASN A 509 -5.36 -16.22 2.76
C ASN A 509 -6.52 -16.34 3.78
N SER A 510 -7.36 -17.36 3.65
CA SER A 510 -8.54 -17.55 4.52
C SER A 510 -8.19 -17.79 5.99
N THR A 511 -7.01 -18.36 6.26
CA THR A 511 -6.51 -18.67 7.62
C THR A 511 -5.53 -17.62 8.15
N CYS A 512 -5.36 -16.50 7.43
CA CYS A 512 -4.35 -15.46 7.76
C CYS A 512 -2.92 -16.02 7.87
N GLY A 513 -2.60 -17.10 7.13
CA GLY A 513 -1.29 -17.76 7.16
C GLY A 513 -1.02 -18.62 8.39
N LEU A 514 -2.00 -18.79 9.28
CA LEU A 514 -1.81 -19.54 10.54
C LEU A 514 -1.49 -21.03 10.31
N GLU A 515 -1.96 -21.62 9.22
CA GLU A 515 -1.66 -23.00 8.85
C GLU A 515 -0.29 -23.17 8.17
N ALA A 516 0.28 -22.08 7.65
CA ALA A 516 1.54 -22.11 6.92
C ALA A 516 2.76 -21.65 7.77
N VAL A 517 2.51 -21.05 8.93
CA VAL A 517 3.56 -20.35 9.70
C VAL A 517 4.67 -21.29 10.19
N GLU A 518 4.33 -22.50 10.66
CA GLU A 518 5.33 -23.50 11.09
C GLU A 518 6.18 -24.00 9.93
N ALA A 519 5.55 -24.26 8.79
CA ALA A 519 6.27 -24.67 7.58
C ALA A 519 7.24 -23.58 7.11
N ALA A 520 6.81 -22.30 7.12
CA ALA A 520 7.68 -21.18 6.80
C ALA A 520 8.85 -21.04 7.78
N ALA A 521 8.62 -21.23 9.08
CA ALA A 521 9.66 -21.23 10.10
C ALA A 521 10.68 -22.37 9.90
N CYS A 522 10.23 -23.58 9.59
CA CYS A 522 11.10 -24.72 9.27
C CYS A 522 11.97 -24.46 8.04
N ILE A 523 11.40 -23.81 6.98
CA ILE A 523 12.15 -23.42 5.78
C ILE A 523 13.22 -22.38 6.16
N ALA A 524 12.88 -21.39 6.99
CA ALA A 524 13.82 -20.37 7.45
C ALA A 524 14.95 -20.98 8.30
N GLN A 525 14.65 -21.94 9.15
CA GLN A 525 15.70 -22.68 9.89
C GLN A 525 16.66 -23.39 8.94
N LYS A 526 16.13 -24.15 7.99
CA LYS A 526 16.93 -24.98 7.10
C LYS A 526 17.77 -24.17 6.09
N HIS A 527 17.24 -23.06 5.57
CA HIS A 527 17.82 -22.36 4.39
C HIS A 527 18.24 -20.91 4.66
N VAL A 528 17.78 -20.30 5.77
CA VAL A 528 18.13 -18.91 6.15
C VAL A 528 19.04 -18.87 7.38
N GLY A 529 19.20 -20.02 8.05
CA GLY A 529 20.12 -20.16 9.20
C GLY A 529 19.52 -19.72 10.54
N TRP A 530 18.19 -19.78 10.68
CA TRP A 530 17.56 -19.48 11.97
C TRP A 530 17.82 -20.55 13.01
N SER A 531 18.04 -20.15 14.25
CA SER A 531 18.05 -21.09 15.38
C SER A 531 16.64 -21.62 15.68
N GLN A 532 16.56 -22.74 16.38
CA GLN A 532 15.28 -23.30 16.83
C GLN A 532 14.52 -22.31 17.74
N GLU A 533 15.24 -21.63 18.63
CA GLU A 533 14.66 -20.63 19.54
C GLU A 533 14.04 -19.48 18.76
N ARG A 534 14.75 -18.95 17.75
CA ARG A 534 14.24 -17.91 16.87
C ARG A 534 12.98 -18.36 16.13
N ALA A 535 12.97 -19.55 15.57
CA ALA A 535 11.82 -20.07 14.84
C ALA A 535 10.58 -20.19 15.74
N ILE A 536 10.73 -20.70 16.96
CA ILE A 536 9.63 -20.79 17.95
C ILE A 536 9.12 -19.39 18.31
N HIS A 537 10.02 -18.45 18.58
CA HIS A 537 9.67 -17.06 18.91
C HIS A 537 8.91 -16.39 17.75
N GLU A 538 9.40 -16.51 16.52
CA GLU A 538 8.80 -15.89 15.32
C GLU A 538 7.40 -16.47 15.01
N VAL A 539 7.19 -17.78 15.22
CA VAL A 539 5.87 -18.40 15.09
C VAL A 539 4.89 -17.82 16.12
N ALA A 540 5.31 -17.69 17.38
CA ALA A 540 4.48 -17.10 18.43
C ALA A 540 4.16 -15.63 18.12
N ALA A 541 5.17 -14.83 17.76
CA ALA A 541 5.02 -13.42 17.41
C ALA A 541 4.08 -13.21 16.20
N PHE A 542 4.17 -14.08 15.18
CA PHE A 542 3.25 -14.03 14.03
C PHE A 542 1.81 -14.32 14.44
N ARG A 543 1.58 -15.33 15.28
CA ARG A 543 0.24 -15.66 15.78
C ARG A 543 -0.37 -14.52 16.60
N ASP A 544 0.45 -13.87 17.42
CA ASP A 544 0.03 -12.70 18.20
C ASP A 544 -0.30 -11.54 17.27
N ASP A 545 0.53 -11.25 16.27
CA ASP A 545 0.32 -10.18 15.28
C ASP A 545 -0.99 -10.41 14.48
N VAL A 546 -1.24 -11.64 14.01
CA VAL A 546 -2.48 -12.01 13.32
C VAL A 546 -3.69 -11.88 14.24
N SER A 547 -3.60 -12.41 15.46
CA SER A 547 -4.68 -12.30 16.46
C SER A 547 -5.01 -10.83 16.79
N TYR A 548 -4.02 -9.96 16.75
CA TYR A 548 -4.14 -8.56 17.02
C TYR A 548 -4.76 -7.78 15.85
N ARG A 549 -4.30 -8.03 14.61
CA ARG A 549 -4.66 -7.23 13.42
C ARG A 549 -5.96 -7.65 12.75
N PHE A 550 -6.27 -8.95 12.76
CA PHE A 550 -7.31 -9.52 11.91
C PHE A 550 -8.56 -10.02 12.65
N LYS A 551 -8.60 -9.94 13.97
CA LYS A 551 -9.78 -10.35 14.76
C LYS A 551 -10.63 -9.19 15.21
#